data_c670db4f438aaa67f301c189638f6521
#
_entry.id   c670db4f438aaa67f301c189638f6521
#
_cell.length_a   1.000
_cell.length_b   1.000
_cell.length_c   1.000
_cell.angle_alpha   90.00
_cell.angle_beta   90.00
_cell.angle_gamma   90.00
#
_symmetry.space_group_name_H-M   'P 1'
#
loop_
_entity.id
_entity.type
_entity.pdbx_description
1 polymer ?
#
loop_
_entity_poly.entity_id
_entity_poly.type
_entity_poly.pdbx_seq_one_letter_code
_entity_poly.pdbx_strand_id
1 'polypeptide(L)'
;VWNPSKDKKIPANYTAKTISKKLENKLALQEKMGLEVNPDIPLVGIITRLADQKGIAEIFAPTYGCAYNMCKDMNMQFVILGSGETWCENEIRTLQSNLPNLRAYIGYDDALSHLIEAGSDFFLMPSRYEPCGLNQMYSLLYGTLPIVRRTGGLADTVQNYNEQTGEGTGFVLDNLTPQSIYDTVGWAVYAWYNKKDHIEAMKQRAMKQKFGWDESAKKYVEV
;
A
#
# COMPACT_ATOMS: atom_id res chain seq x y z
N VAL A 1 13.42 2.15 -13.01
CA VAL A 1 12.28 2.96 -13.45
C VAL A 1 10.98 2.25 -13.04
N TRP A 2 10.14 2.92 -12.26
CA TRP A 2 8.89 2.40 -11.74
C TRP A 2 7.79 2.39 -12.81
N ASN A 3 7.68 1.30 -13.55
CA ASN A 3 6.66 1.13 -14.58
C ASN A 3 6.33 -0.36 -14.77
N PRO A 4 5.13 -0.83 -14.41
CA PRO A 4 4.78 -2.25 -14.42
C PRO A 4 4.87 -2.89 -15.81
N SER A 5 4.79 -2.10 -16.91
CA SER A 5 4.89 -2.64 -18.27
C SER A 5 6.32 -2.98 -18.71
N LYS A 6 7.34 -2.49 -18.00
CA LYS A 6 8.77 -2.61 -18.38
C LYS A 6 9.66 -2.96 -17.20
N ASP A 7 9.10 -3.19 -16.03
CA ASP A 7 9.84 -3.51 -14.81
C ASP A 7 10.48 -4.89 -14.90
N LYS A 8 11.80 -4.93 -14.84
CA LYS A 8 12.58 -6.18 -14.92
C LYS A 8 12.67 -6.94 -13.59
N LYS A 9 12.14 -6.36 -12.51
CA LYS A 9 12.22 -6.91 -11.13
C LYS A 9 10.96 -7.63 -10.71
N ILE A 10 9.94 -7.62 -11.54
CA ILE A 10 8.67 -8.30 -11.27
C ILE A 10 8.47 -9.51 -12.19
N PRO A 11 7.86 -10.58 -11.72
CA PRO A 11 7.61 -11.80 -12.50
C PRO A 11 6.79 -11.57 -13.77
N ALA A 12 5.73 -10.77 -13.69
CA ALA A 12 4.83 -10.51 -14.80
C ALA A 12 4.67 -9.01 -15.05
N ASN A 13 4.98 -8.58 -16.27
CA ASN A 13 4.74 -7.21 -16.71
C ASN A 13 3.29 -7.04 -17.16
N TYR A 14 2.71 -5.88 -16.86
CA TYR A 14 1.31 -5.58 -17.19
C TYR A 14 1.08 -4.09 -17.44
N THR A 15 -0.07 -3.80 -18.01
CA THR A 15 -0.61 -2.45 -18.23
C THR A 15 -2.03 -2.39 -17.65
N ALA A 16 -2.66 -1.23 -17.65
CA ALA A 16 -4.06 -1.11 -17.26
C ALA A 16 -4.98 -2.05 -18.07
N LYS A 17 -4.66 -2.32 -19.34
CA LYS A 17 -5.42 -3.24 -20.21
C LYS A 17 -5.20 -4.72 -19.87
N THR A 18 -4.08 -5.05 -19.25
CA THR A 18 -3.70 -6.43 -18.89
C THR A 18 -3.50 -6.60 -17.39
N ILE A 19 -4.24 -5.82 -16.59
CA ILE A 19 -4.11 -5.76 -15.13
C ILE A 19 -4.34 -7.12 -14.45
N SER A 20 -5.06 -8.04 -15.08
CA SER A 20 -5.22 -9.41 -14.58
C SER A 20 -3.90 -10.13 -14.34
N LYS A 21 -2.84 -9.78 -15.09
CA LYS A 21 -1.48 -10.31 -14.86
C LYS A 21 -0.84 -9.84 -13.55
N LYS A 22 -1.37 -8.79 -12.91
CA LYS A 22 -0.93 -8.38 -11.57
C LYS A 22 -1.08 -9.51 -10.55
N LEU A 23 -2.03 -10.41 -10.75
CA LEU A 23 -2.23 -11.58 -9.91
C LEU A 23 -0.99 -12.46 -9.84
N GLU A 24 -0.26 -12.65 -10.94
CA GLU A 24 0.98 -13.44 -10.93
C GLU A 24 2.03 -12.87 -9.96
N ASN A 25 2.13 -11.53 -9.90
CA ASN A 25 3.02 -10.85 -8.97
C ASN A 25 2.56 -11.00 -7.51
N LYS A 26 1.24 -10.98 -7.26
CA LYS A 26 0.68 -11.22 -5.93
C LYS A 26 1.01 -12.63 -5.43
N LEU A 27 0.77 -13.65 -6.23
CA LEU A 27 1.07 -15.03 -5.87
C LEU A 27 2.58 -15.22 -5.61
N ALA A 28 3.43 -14.64 -6.45
CA ALA A 28 4.88 -14.66 -6.28
C ALA A 28 5.34 -13.93 -5.00
N LEU A 29 4.69 -12.82 -4.64
CA LEU A 29 4.97 -12.12 -3.38
C LEU A 29 4.56 -12.96 -2.17
N GLN A 30 3.38 -13.56 -2.19
CA GLN A 30 2.91 -14.44 -1.12
C GLN A 30 3.87 -15.62 -0.91
N GLU A 31 4.27 -16.29 -1.99
CA GLU A 31 5.23 -17.40 -1.95
C GLU A 31 6.59 -16.96 -1.41
N LYS A 32 7.15 -15.87 -1.96
CA LYS A 32 8.46 -15.33 -1.54
C LYS A 32 8.49 -14.96 -0.05
N MET A 33 7.39 -14.43 0.46
CA MET A 33 7.27 -14.01 1.86
C MET A 33 6.83 -15.13 2.81
N GLY A 34 6.52 -16.32 2.30
CA GLY A 34 6.04 -17.46 3.12
C GLY A 34 4.65 -17.20 3.70
N LEU A 35 3.80 -16.49 2.97
CA LEU A 35 2.38 -16.35 3.25
C LEU A 35 1.57 -17.48 2.61
N GLU A 36 0.32 -17.65 3.03
CA GLU A 36 -0.63 -18.48 2.29
C GLU A 36 -0.79 -17.92 0.86
N VAL A 37 -0.56 -18.79 -0.14
CA VAL A 37 -0.74 -18.41 -1.55
C VAL A 37 -2.23 -18.50 -1.88
N ASN A 38 -2.90 -17.36 -1.86
CA ASN A 38 -4.34 -17.26 -2.04
C ASN A 38 -4.69 -15.95 -2.76
N PRO A 39 -5.25 -16.01 -3.98
CA PRO A 39 -5.60 -14.83 -4.76
C PRO A 39 -6.70 -13.98 -4.13
N ASP A 40 -7.58 -14.59 -3.33
CA ASP A 40 -8.79 -13.94 -2.81
C ASP A 40 -8.55 -13.13 -1.54
N ILE A 41 -7.46 -13.41 -0.81
CA ILE A 41 -7.11 -12.66 0.39
C ILE A 41 -6.43 -11.34 0.00
N PRO A 42 -6.94 -10.16 0.39
CA PRO A 42 -6.29 -8.89 0.09
C PRO A 42 -4.95 -8.77 0.80
N LEU A 43 -3.95 -8.28 0.07
CA LEU A 43 -2.60 -8.08 0.57
C LEU A 43 -2.30 -6.59 0.71
N VAL A 44 -2.00 -6.17 1.92
CA VAL A 44 -1.55 -4.81 2.24
C VAL A 44 -0.03 -4.79 2.31
N GLY A 45 0.61 -3.89 1.57
CA GLY A 45 2.04 -3.66 1.60
C GLY A 45 2.41 -2.37 2.32
N ILE A 46 3.58 -2.33 2.93
CA ILE A 46 4.23 -1.11 3.40
C ILE A 46 5.73 -1.18 3.12
N ILE A 47 6.26 -0.14 2.53
CA ILE A 47 7.70 0.06 2.31
C ILE A 47 8.07 1.38 2.92
N THR A 48 8.85 1.36 3.99
CA THR A 48 9.14 2.61 4.69
C THR A 48 10.42 2.54 5.53
N ARG A 49 11.02 3.69 5.80
CA ARG A 49 11.92 3.82 6.94
C ARG A 49 11.09 3.67 8.22
N LEU A 50 11.54 2.85 9.14
CA LEU A 50 10.90 2.70 10.44
C LEU A 50 11.28 3.88 11.35
N ALA A 51 10.62 5.02 11.13
CA ALA A 51 10.82 6.27 11.83
C ALA A 51 9.48 6.92 12.18
N ASP A 52 9.42 7.69 13.27
CA ASP A 52 8.19 8.30 13.78
C ASP A 52 7.40 9.10 12.73
N GLN A 53 8.12 9.81 11.83
CA GLN A 53 7.51 10.51 10.70
C GLN A 53 6.55 9.65 9.87
N LYS A 54 6.78 8.35 9.81
CA LYS A 54 6.02 7.40 8.98
C LYS A 54 4.81 6.78 9.70
N GLY A 55 4.51 7.23 10.91
CA GLY A 55 3.37 6.74 11.69
C GLY A 55 3.57 5.31 12.21
N ILE A 56 4.83 4.91 12.43
CA ILE A 56 5.17 3.55 12.85
C ILE A 56 4.63 3.20 14.24
N ALA A 57 4.53 4.20 15.13
CA ALA A 57 4.01 3.97 16.47
C ALA A 57 2.52 3.62 16.45
N GLU A 58 1.74 4.30 15.62
CA GLU A 58 0.31 4.04 15.46
C GLU A 58 0.04 2.66 14.84
N ILE A 59 0.99 2.15 14.05
CA ILE A 59 0.87 0.82 13.45
C ILE A 59 1.42 -0.26 14.38
N PHE A 60 2.63 -0.09 14.93
CA PHE A 60 3.41 -1.18 15.52
C PHE A 60 3.66 -1.06 17.02
N ALA A 61 3.29 0.04 17.71
CA ALA A 61 3.56 0.13 19.14
C ALA A 61 2.93 -1.04 19.91
N PRO A 62 3.68 -1.71 20.83
CA PRO A 62 3.25 -2.94 21.48
C PRO A 62 1.93 -2.82 22.26
N THR A 63 1.66 -1.64 22.80
CA THR A 63 0.52 -1.42 23.71
C THR A 63 -0.71 -0.84 23.04
N TYR A 64 -0.55 -0.15 21.90
CA TYR A 64 -1.66 0.54 21.25
C TYR A 64 -1.63 0.51 19.71
N GLY A 65 -0.56 0.01 19.10
CA GLY A 65 -0.47 -0.12 17.64
C GLY A 65 -1.54 -1.04 17.07
N CYS A 66 -2.01 -0.73 15.87
CA CYS A 66 -3.15 -1.45 15.27
C CYS A 66 -2.78 -2.71 14.48
N ALA A 67 -1.49 -2.96 14.18
CA ALA A 67 -1.09 -4.08 13.30
C ALA A 67 -1.57 -5.45 13.79
N TYR A 68 -1.48 -5.72 15.10
CA TYR A 68 -1.94 -6.98 15.67
C TYR A 68 -3.44 -7.18 15.43
N ASN A 69 -4.25 -6.17 15.77
CA ASN A 69 -5.70 -6.25 15.63
C ASN A 69 -6.13 -6.32 14.15
N MET A 70 -5.50 -5.54 13.27
CA MET A 70 -5.77 -5.64 11.83
C MET A 70 -5.58 -7.08 11.31
N CYS A 71 -4.45 -7.70 11.64
CA CYS A 71 -4.15 -9.06 11.18
C CYS A 71 -5.00 -10.13 11.87
N LYS A 72 -5.48 -9.88 13.08
CA LYS A 72 -6.31 -10.81 13.85
C LYS A 72 -7.77 -10.77 13.43
N ASP A 73 -8.31 -9.58 13.22
CA ASP A 73 -9.74 -9.34 13.05
C ASP A 73 -10.16 -9.33 11.57
N MET A 74 -9.24 -9.05 10.67
CA MET A 74 -9.50 -8.94 9.23
C MET A 74 -8.89 -10.11 8.48
N ASN A 75 -9.64 -10.67 7.52
CA ASN A 75 -9.09 -11.65 6.60
C ASN A 75 -8.25 -10.94 5.54
N MET A 76 -6.99 -10.64 5.89
CA MET A 76 -6.01 -9.96 5.05
C MET A 76 -4.59 -10.48 5.31
N GLN A 77 -3.69 -10.17 4.43
CA GLN A 77 -2.25 -10.39 4.61
C GLN A 77 -1.52 -9.04 4.68
N PHE A 78 -0.45 -8.99 5.46
CA PHE A 78 0.34 -7.77 5.65
C PHE A 78 1.83 -8.05 5.39
N VAL A 79 2.42 -7.33 4.43
CA VAL A 79 3.84 -7.42 4.06
C VAL A 79 4.54 -6.10 4.36
N ILE A 80 5.66 -6.20 5.08
CA ILE A 80 6.44 -5.06 5.56
C ILE A 80 7.86 -5.15 5.00
N LEU A 81 8.35 -4.06 4.42
CA LEU A 81 9.75 -3.87 4.04
C LEU A 81 10.25 -2.56 4.64
N GLY A 82 11.29 -2.63 5.46
CA GLY A 82 11.89 -1.43 6.03
C GLY A 82 12.86 -1.71 7.15
N SER A 83 13.54 -0.64 7.59
CA SER A 83 14.44 -0.66 8.73
C SER A 83 14.48 0.70 9.39
N GLY A 84 14.89 0.76 10.65
CA GLY A 84 15.03 2.03 11.38
C GLY A 84 15.09 1.87 12.90
N GLU A 85 14.07 2.34 13.60
CA GLU A 85 14.04 2.31 15.06
C GLU A 85 14.02 0.88 15.61
N THR A 86 14.99 0.54 16.45
CA THR A 86 15.20 -0.82 16.98
C THR A 86 13.97 -1.39 17.68
N TRP A 87 13.23 -0.56 18.43
CA TRP A 87 12.01 -1.01 19.10
C TRP A 87 10.98 -1.50 18.10
N CYS A 88 10.81 -0.77 16.99
CA CYS A 88 9.85 -1.10 15.95
C CYS A 88 10.25 -2.36 15.18
N GLU A 89 11.54 -2.51 14.85
CA GLU A 89 12.05 -3.74 14.24
C GLU A 89 11.81 -4.98 15.11
N ASN A 90 12.04 -4.85 16.44
CA ASN A 90 11.81 -5.94 17.39
C ASN A 90 10.33 -6.29 17.50
N GLU A 91 9.47 -5.28 17.56
CA GLU A 91 8.03 -5.50 17.60
C GLU A 91 7.50 -6.17 16.32
N ILE A 92 7.96 -5.74 15.15
CA ILE A 92 7.61 -6.39 13.88
C ILE A 92 8.03 -7.88 13.87
N ARG A 93 9.21 -8.22 14.40
CA ARG A 93 9.65 -9.63 14.54
C ARG A 93 8.74 -10.40 15.48
N THR A 94 8.31 -9.79 16.58
CA THR A 94 7.35 -10.39 17.54
C THR A 94 5.99 -10.62 16.87
N LEU A 95 5.46 -9.62 16.17
CA LEU A 95 4.21 -9.75 15.43
C LEU A 95 4.27 -10.87 14.38
N GLN A 96 5.35 -10.92 13.60
CA GLN A 96 5.56 -11.97 12.58
C GLN A 96 5.60 -13.38 13.16
N SER A 97 6.15 -13.56 14.37
CA SER A 97 6.19 -14.87 15.01
C SER A 97 4.83 -15.32 15.57
N ASN A 98 3.93 -14.37 15.83
CA ASN A 98 2.60 -14.63 16.40
C ASN A 98 1.47 -14.65 15.37
N LEU A 99 1.68 -14.06 14.18
CA LEU A 99 0.65 -13.87 13.16
C LEU A 99 1.06 -14.55 11.84
N PRO A 100 0.34 -15.58 11.40
CA PRO A 100 0.69 -16.31 10.17
C PRO A 100 0.50 -15.46 8.90
N ASN A 101 -0.30 -14.42 8.96
CA ASN A 101 -0.65 -13.53 7.84
C ASN A 101 0.15 -12.22 7.82
N LEU A 102 1.14 -12.04 8.71
CA LEU A 102 2.07 -10.92 8.70
C LEU A 102 3.49 -11.42 8.40
N ARG A 103 4.15 -10.80 7.42
CA ARG A 103 5.55 -11.09 7.07
C ARG A 103 6.32 -9.81 6.86
N ALA A 104 7.57 -9.81 7.27
CA ALA A 104 8.44 -8.66 7.18
C ALA A 104 9.84 -9.03 6.69
N TYR A 105 10.43 -8.14 5.92
CA TYR A 105 11.85 -8.09 5.65
C TYR A 105 12.42 -6.82 6.31
N ILE A 106 13.21 -7.00 7.36
CA ILE A 106 13.86 -5.89 8.06
C ILE A 106 15.17 -5.58 7.33
N GLY A 107 15.19 -4.49 6.60
CA GLY A 107 16.32 -4.08 5.78
C GLY A 107 15.89 -3.32 4.53
N TYR A 108 16.79 -3.27 3.56
CA TYR A 108 16.57 -2.73 2.23
C TYR A 108 16.72 -3.83 1.17
N ASP A 109 15.72 -4.00 0.34
CA ASP A 109 15.74 -4.89 -0.82
C ASP A 109 14.97 -4.23 -1.97
N ASP A 110 15.71 -3.77 -2.96
CA ASP A 110 15.17 -3.05 -4.09
C ASP A 110 14.26 -3.94 -4.97
N ALA A 111 14.62 -5.20 -5.20
CA ALA A 111 13.79 -6.12 -5.98
C ALA A 111 12.49 -6.47 -5.24
N LEU A 112 12.57 -6.68 -3.92
CA LEU A 112 11.40 -6.90 -3.09
C LEU A 112 10.49 -5.66 -3.06
N SER A 113 11.05 -4.44 -3.06
CA SER A 113 10.24 -3.21 -3.10
C SER A 113 9.37 -3.15 -4.36
N HIS A 114 9.92 -3.47 -5.52
CA HIS A 114 9.17 -3.56 -6.76
C HIS A 114 8.10 -4.66 -6.74
N LEU A 115 8.44 -5.81 -6.16
CA LEU A 115 7.50 -6.92 -6.04
C LEU A 115 6.35 -6.59 -5.06
N ILE A 116 6.61 -5.88 -3.98
CA ILE A 116 5.57 -5.40 -3.05
C ILE A 116 4.62 -4.45 -3.76
N GLU A 117 5.13 -3.46 -4.51
CA GLU A 117 4.28 -2.54 -5.28
C GLU A 117 3.44 -3.29 -6.34
N ALA A 118 4.04 -4.27 -7.02
CA ALA A 118 3.34 -5.04 -8.05
C ALA A 118 2.40 -6.11 -7.48
N GLY A 119 2.69 -6.69 -6.33
CA GLY A 119 1.97 -7.82 -5.75
C GLY A 119 0.91 -7.45 -4.70
N SER A 120 1.01 -6.27 -4.09
CA SER A 120 0.02 -5.82 -3.11
C SER A 120 -1.27 -5.34 -3.78
N ASP A 121 -2.39 -5.47 -3.09
CA ASP A 121 -3.68 -4.89 -3.47
C ASP A 121 -3.81 -3.47 -2.93
N PHE A 122 -3.31 -3.26 -1.71
CA PHE A 122 -3.29 -1.97 -1.02
C PHE A 122 -1.88 -1.64 -0.53
N PHE A 123 -1.61 -0.34 -0.39
CA PHE A 123 -0.33 0.15 0.10
C PHE A 123 -0.53 1.19 1.20
N LEU A 124 -0.03 0.91 2.41
CA LEU A 124 -0.28 1.73 3.60
C LEU A 124 0.80 2.81 3.78
N MET A 125 0.39 4.07 3.86
CA MET A 125 1.26 5.25 4.12
C MET A 125 0.60 6.24 5.09
N PRO A 126 0.52 5.97 6.40
CA PRO A 126 -0.12 6.87 7.36
C PRO A 126 0.86 7.90 7.92
N SER A 127 1.65 8.53 7.07
CA SER A 127 2.71 9.46 7.47
C SER A 127 2.18 10.67 8.26
N ARG A 128 2.93 11.10 9.31
CA ARG A 128 2.65 12.34 10.05
C ARG A 128 2.72 13.55 9.15
N TYR A 129 3.73 13.58 8.30
CA TYR A 129 3.88 14.57 7.23
C TYR A 129 4.63 13.93 6.06
N GLU A 130 4.25 14.30 4.85
CA GLU A 130 4.84 13.79 3.62
C GLU A 130 4.84 14.92 2.58
N PRO A 131 5.92 15.70 2.45
CA PRO A 131 5.97 16.85 1.55
C PRO A 131 5.63 16.51 0.09
N CYS A 132 6.11 15.38 -0.40
CA CYS A 132 5.85 14.88 -1.74
C CYS A 132 5.32 13.44 -1.70
N GLY A 133 6.09 12.53 -1.15
CA GLY A 133 5.88 11.09 -1.26
C GLY A 133 6.13 10.58 -2.69
N LEU A 134 6.71 9.41 -2.79
CA LEU A 134 6.92 8.73 -4.08
C LEU A 134 6.17 7.42 -4.15
N ASN A 135 6.12 6.68 -3.04
CA ASN A 135 5.56 5.33 -3.05
C ASN A 135 4.07 5.32 -3.42
N GLN A 136 3.25 6.30 -2.97
CA GLN A 136 1.85 6.36 -3.39
C GLN A 136 1.71 6.54 -4.91
N MET A 137 2.62 7.30 -5.53
CA MET A 137 2.61 7.46 -6.99
C MET A 137 3.02 6.16 -7.69
N TYR A 138 4.00 5.45 -7.14
CA TYR A 138 4.37 4.12 -7.65
C TYR A 138 3.22 3.14 -7.50
N SER A 139 2.60 3.08 -6.33
CA SER A 139 1.42 2.24 -6.06
C SER A 139 0.31 2.51 -7.07
N LEU A 140 -0.04 3.76 -7.31
CA LEU A 140 -1.05 4.14 -8.30
C LEU A 140 -0.69 3.64 -9.70
N LEU A 141 0.56 3.81 -10.14
CA LEU A 141 1.04 3.32 -11.45
C LEU A 141 0.98 1.79 -11.55
N TYR A 142 1.17 1.07 -10.45
CA TYR A 142 1.11 -0.39 -10.38
C TYR A 142 -0.31 -0.93 -10.15
N GLY A 143 -1.33 -0.05 -10.05
CA GLY A 143 -2.71 -0.46 -9.75
C GLY A 143 -2.86 -1.04 -8.34
N THR A 144 -1.98 -0.65 -7.44
CA THR A 144 -2.06 -0.91 -6.01
C THR A 144 -2.70 0.31 -5.36
N LEU A 145 -3.78 0.13 -4.61
CA LEU A 145 -4.55 1.26 -4.10
C LEU A 145 -3.94 1.79 -2.80
N PRO A 146 -3.48 3.05 -2.75
CA PRO A 146 -2.90 3.61 -1.54
C PRO A 146 -3.94 3.80 -0.43
N ILE A 147 -3.51 3.52 0.81
CA ILE A 147 -4.22 3.90 2.05
C ILE A 147 -3.32 4.93 2.73
N VAL A 148 -3.72 6.19 2.72
CA VAL A 148 -2.85 7.30 3.08
C VAL A 148 -3.51 8.24 4.09
N ARG A 149 -2.67 8.94 4.86
CA ARG A 149 -3.16 10.09 5.63
C ARG A 149 -3.26 11.33 4.73
N ARG A 150 -4.27 12.16 4.96
CA ARG A 150 -4.47 13.45 4.28
C ARG A 150 -3.40 14.45 4.71
N THR A 151 -2.24 14.43 4.05
CA THR A 151 -1.12 15.35 4.32
C THR A 151 -0.25 15.53 3.09
N GLY A 152 0.15 16.77 2.80
CA GLY A 152 1.09 17.13 1.72
C GLY A 152 0.81 16.40 0.40
N GLY A 153 1.85 15.89 -0.24
CA GLY A 153 1.74 15.20 -1.53
C GLY A 153 0.83 13.97 -1.54
N LEU A 154 0.54 13.37 -0.38
CA LEU A 154 -0.44 12.27 -0.31
C LEU A 154 -1.86 12.79 -0.57
N ALA A 155 -2.20 13.93 0.03
CA ALA A 155 -3.50 14.58 -0.18
C ALA A 155 -3.69 15.05 -1.64
N ASP A 156 -2.60 15.47 -2.28
CA ASP A 156 -2.62 15.99 -3.66
C ASP A 156 -2.74 14.88 -4.72
N THR A 157 -2.29 13.67 -4.41
CA THR A 157 -2.14 12.58 -5.39
C THR A 157 -3.16 11.45 -5.24
N VAL A 158 -3.77 11.29 -4.06
CA VAL A 158 -4.71 10.21 -3.77
C VAL A 158 -6.10 10.77 -3.55
N GLN A 159 -7.04 10.41 -4.42
CA GLN A 159 -8.45 10.73 -4.27
C GLN A 159 -9.13 9.68 -3.41
N ASN A 160 -9.82 10.13 -2.35
CA ASN A 160 -10.52 9.22 -1.45
C ASN A 160 -11.66 8.46 -2.14
N TYR A 161 -11.76 7.19 -1.82
CA TYR A 161 -12.85 6.32 -2.27
C TYR A 161 -14.21 6.85 -1.83
N ASN A 162 -15.17 6.84 -2.75
CA ASN A 162 -16.58 7.10 -2.49
C ASN A 162 -17.36 5.80 -2.70
N GLU A 163 -17.89 5.24 -1.62
CA GLU A 163 -18.59 3.95 -1.65
C GLU A 163 -19.91 3.99 -2.42
N GLN A 164 -20.54 5.16 -2.55
CA GLN A 164 -21.81 5.30 -3.27
C GLN A 164 -21.60 5.33 -4.79
N THR A 165 -20.52 5.99 -5.24
CA THR A 165 -20.27 6.20 -6.67
C THR A 165 -19.19 5.29 -7.24
N GLY A 166 -18.35 4.68 -6.40
CA GLY A 166 -17.18 3.92 -6.82
C GLY A 166 -16.01 4.79 -7.29
N GLU A 167 -16.09 6.12 -7.12
CA GLU A 167 -15.01 7.04 -7.45
C GLU A 167 -13.87 6.97 -6.44
N GLY A 168 -12.72 7.51 -6.83
CA GLY A 168 -11.51 7.51 -6.02
C GLY A 168 -10.36 6.72 -6.64
N THR A 169 -9.18 6.83 -6.03
CA THR A 169 -7.95 6.12 -6.43
C THR A 169 -7.25 5.47 -5.24
N GLY A 170 -7.79 5.63 -4.04
CA GLY A 170 -7.29 5.06 -2.80
C GLY A 170 -8.20 5.40 -1.63
N PHE A 171 -7.71 5.19 -0.43
CA PHE A 171 -8.43 5.41 0.82
C PHE A 171 -7.68 6.45 1.66
N VAL A 172 -8.38 7.41 2.23
CA VAL A 172 -7.76 8.55 2.93
C VAL A 172 -8.29 8.65 4.34
N LEU A 173 -7.37 8.62 5.32
CA LEU A 173 -7.67 8.93 6.72
C LEU A 173 -7.26 10.37 7.04
N ASP A 174 -8.03 11.04 7.89
CA ASP A 174 -7.76 12.43 8.29
C ASP A 174 -6.88 12.50 9.54
N ASN A 175 -7.15 11.69 10.53
CA ASN A 175 -6.44 11.69 11.81
C ASN A 175 -5.43 10.55 11.87
N LEU A 176 -4.20 10.85 12.34
CA LEU A 176 -3.20 9.83 12.59
C LEU A 176 -3.42 9.23 13.98
N THR A 177 -4.26 8.21 14.03
CA THR A 177 -4.49 7.39 15.23
C THR A 177 -4.52 5.91 14.84
N PRO A 178 -4.19 4.99 15.77
CA PRO A 178 -4.33 3.56 15.52
C PRO A 178 -5.73 3.16 15.07
N GLN A 179 -6.76 3.77 15.67
CA GLN A 179 -8.15 3.51 15.31
C GLN A 179 -8.48 3.96 13.89
N SER A 180 -8.03 5.16 13.49
CA SER A 180 -8.27 5.65 12.12
C SER A 180 -7.57 4.80 11.05
N ILE A 181 -6.37 4.30 11.36
CA ILE A 181 -5.67 3.36 10.46
C ILE A 181 -6.44 2.05 10.38
N TYR A 182 -6.82 1.47 11.53
CA TYR A 182 -7.59 0.24 11.61
C TYR A 182 -8.90 0.35 10.81
N ASP A 183 -9.68 1.41 11.04
CA ASP A 183 -10.96 1.62 10.36
C ASP A 183 -10.79 1.80 8.85
N THR A 184 -9.78 2.54 8.41
CA THR A 184 -9.54 2.80 6.98
C THR A 184 -9.04 1.54 6.26
N VAL A 185 -8.15 0.76 6.88
CA VAL A 185 -7.74 -0.56 6.35
C VAL A 185 -8.94 -1.50 6.31
N GLY A 186 -9.76 -1.51 7.37
CA GLY A 186 -11.00 -2.30 7.42
C GLY A 186 -11.98 -1.93 6.30
N TRP A 187 -12.11 -0.63 6.01
CA TRP A 187 -12.93 -0.16 4.88
C TRP A 187 -12.39 -0.64 3.52
N ALA A 188 -11.06 -0.60 3.33
CA ALA A 188 -10.43 -1.14 2.12
C ALA A 188 -10.64 -2.65 1.98
N VAL A 189 -10.47 -3.40 3.06
CA VAL A 189 -10.73 -4.86 3.10
C VAL A 189 -12.21 -5.16 2.83
N TYR A 190 -13.13 -4.40 3.44
CA TYR A 190 -14.56 -4.51 3.16
C TYR A 190 -14.87 -4.28 1.67
N ALA A 191 -14.31 -3.21 1.09
CA ALA A 191 -14.50 -2.91 -0.33
C ALA A 191 -13.94 -4.02 -1.24
N TRP A 192 -12.79 -4.62 -0.87
CA TRP A 192 -12.24 -5.77 -1.59
C TRP A 192 -13.22 -6.93 -1.70
N TYR A 193 -13.88 -7.29 -0.61
CA TYR A 193 -14.81 -8.43 -0.59
C TYR A 193 -16.19 -8.09 -1.15
N ASN A 194 -16.68 -6.87 -0.97
CA ASN A 194 -18.07 -6.53 -1.21
C ASN A 194 -18.31 -5.57 -2.39
N LYS A 195 -17.25 -4.91 -2.90
CA LYS A 195 -17.31 -3.88 -3.95
C LYS A 195 -16.27 -4.13 -5.04
N LYS A 196 -16.17 -5.35 -5.53
CA LYS A 196 -15.13 -5.77 -6.50
C LYS A 196 -15.08 -4.88 -7.74
N ASP A 197 -16.24 -4.49 -8.28
CA ASP A 197 -16.30 -3.62 -9.45
C ASP A 197 -15.74 -2.22 -9.17
N HIS A 198 -15.94 -1.69 -7.96
CA HIS A 198 -15.35 -0.42 -7.53
C HIS A 198 -13.82 -0.53 -7.41
N ILE A 199 -13.32 -1.60 -6.79
CA ILE A 199 -11.88 -1.85 -6.66
C ILE A 199 -11.23 -1.92 -8.05
N GLU A 200 -11.80 -2.66 -8.99
CA GLU A 200 -11.26 -2.76 -10.34
C GLU A 200 -11.31 -1.43 -11.09
N ALA A 201 -12.40 -0.66 -10.96
CA ALA A 201 -12.53 0.67 -11.55
C ALA A 201 -11.51 1.66 -10.95
N MET A 202 -11.25 1.59 -9.62
CA MET A 202 -10.25 2.42 -8.94
C MET A 202 -8.84 2.08 -9.44
N LYS A 203 -8.48 0.80 -9.57
CA LYS A 203 -7.19 0.36 -10.13
C LYS A 203 -6.98 0.89 -11.54
N GLN A 204 -8.01 0.83 -12.39
CA GLN A 204 -7.96 1.36 -13.76
C GLN A 204 -7.75 2.88 -13.79
N ARG A 205 -8.40 3.64 -12.90
CA ARG A 205 -8.20 5.09 -12.77
C ARG A 205 -6.79 5.41 -12.26
N ALA A 206 -6.34 4.70 -11.22
CA ALA A 206 -5.03 4.87 -10.64
C ALA A 206 -3.93 4.72 -11.70
N MET A 207 -3.96 3.65 -12.48
CA MET A 207 -2.94 3.37 -13.52
C MET A 207 -2.95 4.36 -14.69
N LYS A 208 -4.00 5.15 -14.86
CA LYS A 208 -4.08 6.19 -15.90
C LYS A 208 -3.52 7.53 -15.45
N GLN A 209 -3.22 7.70 -14.17
CA GLN A 209 -2.64 8.94 -13.66
C GLN A 209 -1.22 9.16 -14.22
N LYS A 210 -0.88 10.42 -14.43
CA LYS A 210 0.41 10.85 -14.96
C LYS A 210 1.12 11.71 -13.93
N PHE A 211 2.30 11.27 -13.53
CA PHE A 211 3.15 11.97 -12.54
C PHE A 211 4.44 12.51 -13.19
N GLY A 212 4.42 12.76 -14.49
CA GLY A 212 5.58 13.28 -15.24
C GLY A 212 5.75 14.79 -15.08
N TRP A 213 6.98 15.25 -15.30
CA TRP A 213 7.33 16.68 -15.31
C TRP A 213 6.54 17.50 -16.32
N ASP A 214 6.09 16.90 -17.42
CA ASP A 214 5.33 17.57 -18.48
C ASP A 214 4.00 18.15 -17.95
N GLU A 215 3.33 17.46 -17.04
CA GLU A 215 2.09 17.95 -16.43
C GLU A 215 2.36 19.05 -15.38
N SER A 216 3.45 18.91 -14.62
CA SER A 216 3.88 19.92 -13.66
C SER A 216 4.35 21.19 -14.37
N ALA A 217 5.11 21.05 -15.46
CA ALA A 217 5.60 22.17 -16.26
C ALA A 217 4.46 23.00 -16.87
N LYS A 218 3.38 22.38 -17.34
CA LYS A 218 2.20 23.11 -17.84
C LYS A 218 1.58 23.99 -16.76
N LYS A 219 1.44 23.48 -15.54
CA LYS A 219 0.91 24.26 -14.41
C LYS A 219 1.79 25.45 -14.02
N TYR A 220 3.12 25.36 -14.23
CA TYR A 220 4.05 26.47 -14.00
C TYR A 220 4.00 27.56 -15.10
N VAL A 221 3.56 27.22 -16.30
CA VAL A 221 3.43 28.18 -17.43
C VAL A 221 2.09 28.95 -17.38
N GLU A 222 1.10 28.40 -16.67
CA GLU A 222 -0.24 29.03 -16.51
C GLU A 222 -0.31 30.02 -15.33
N VAL A 223 0.79 30.22 -14.57
CA VAL A 223 0.94 31.21 -13.50
C VAL A 223 1.79 32.38 -13.97
#